data_3c545da943e1d57058aab22057e3c9c3
#
_entry.id   3c545da943e1d57058aab22057e3c9c3
#
_cell.length_a   1.000
_cell.length_b   1.000
_cell.length_c   1.000
_cell.angle_alpha   90.00
_cell.angle_beta   90.00
_cell.angle_gamma   90.00
#
_symmetry.space_group_name_H-M   'P 1'
#
loop_
_entity.id
_entity.type
_entity.pdbx_description
1 polymer ?
#
loop_
_entity_poly.entity_id
_entity_poly.type
_entity_poly.pdbx_seq_one_letter_code
_entity_poly.pdbx_strand_id
1 'polypeptide(L)'
;MLEFNNKDTNLLILLSEIATIEQLARTKLDNALPKDLNISSFSVLNHFSGTKAEKTPLQLARSFHVTKGAMTNTLTKLEKLGYIHVRPDWNDARKKRISISQSGIDARNYAMKSIKPILEKIVQKTDHLTKKSLLGDLRSFRESIEKNKI
;
A
#
# COMPACT_ATOMS: atom_id res chain seq x y z
N MET A 1 -37.29 0.11 -12.75
CA MET A 1 -36.64 0.24 -11.45
C MET A 1 -35.69 -0.95 -11.32
N LEU A 2 -34.39 -0.73 -11.07
CA LEU A 2 -33.46 -1.82 -10.86
C LEU A 2 -33.72 -2.39 -9.45
N GLU A 3 -34.21 -3.62 -9.37
CA GLU A 3 -34.37 -4.31 -8.09
C GLU A 3 -33.03 -4.97 -7.70
N PHE A 4 -32.42 -4.49 -6.62
CA PHE A 4 -31.29 -5.14 -6.01
C PHE A 4 -31.78 -6.32 -5.17
N ASN A 5 -31.21 -7.49 -5.38
CA ASN A 5 -31.47 -8.65 -4.53
C ASN A 5 -30.63 -8.58 -3.24
N ASN A 6 -30.95 -9.43 -2.25
CA ASN A 6 -30.23 -9.47 -0.98
C ASN A 6 -28.71 -9.69 -1.12
N LYS A 7 -28.26 -10.42 -2.16
CA LYS A 7 -26.83 -10.66 -2.40
C LYS A 7 -26.12 -9.40 -2.86
N ASP A 8 -26.76 -8.63 -3.75
CA ASP A 8 -26.22 -7.35 -4.24
C ASP A 8 -26.10 -6.34 -3.10
N THR A 9 -27.13 -6.25 -2.25
CA THR A 9 -27.15 -5.37 -1.09
C THR A 9 -26.05 -5.75 -0.10
N ASN A 10 -25.86 -7.04 0.20
CA ASN A 10 -24.82 -7.52 1.11
C ASN A 10 -23.41 -7.24 0.56
N LEU A 11 -23.21 -7.36 -0.75
CA LEU A 11 -21.95 -7.03 -1.38
C LEU A 11 -21.62 -5.53 -1.27
N LEU A 12 -22.59 -4.66 -1.49
CA LEU A 12 -22.43 -3.21 -1.33
C LEU A 12 -22.07 -2.84 0.13
N ILE A 13 -22.74 -3.47 1.10
CA ILE A 13 -22.43 -3.27 2.52
C ILE A 13 -21.00 -3.70 2.81
N LEU A 14 -20.58 -4.89 2.34
CA LEU A 14 -19.22 -5.40 2.53
C LEU A 14 -18.17 -4.43 1.93
N LEU A 15 -18.37 -3.96 0.73
CA LEU A 15 -17.48 -2.99 0.08
C LEU A 15 -17.40 -1.66 0.85
N SER A 16 -18.54 -1.20 1.38
CA SER A 16 -18.60 0.01 2.22
C SER A 16 -17.81 -0.15 3.52
N GLU A 17 -17.94 -1.30 4.19
CA GLU A 17 -17.17 -1.60 5.41
C GLU A 17 -15.66 -1.68 5.13
N ILE A 18 -15.25 -2.33 4.04
CA ILE A 18 -13.84 -2.39 3.63
C ILE A 18 -13.28 -0.98 3.38
N ALA A 19 -14.03 -0.12 2.69
CA ALA A 19 -13.63 1.25 2.42
C ALA A 19 -13.53 2.08 3.72
N THR A 20 -14.46 1.89 4.64
CA THR A 20 -14.46 2.57 5.95
C THR A 20 -13.28 2.13 6.80
N ILE A 21 -12.99 0.83 6.86
CA ILE A 21 -11.83 0.27 7.57
C ILE A 21 -10.52 0.84 6.99
N GLU A 22 -10.39 0.85 5.66
CA GLU A 22 -9.21 1.42 4.98
C GLU A 22 -9.02 2.88 5.35
N GLN A 23 -10.08 3.69 5.28
CA GLN A 23 -10.02 5.13 5.58
C GLN A 23 -9.62 5.39 7.04
N LEU A 24 -10.21 4.66 7.99
CA LEU A 24 -9.89 4.78 9.41
C LEU A 24 -8.45 4.35 9.72
N ALA A 25 -8.02 3.23 9.14
CA ALA A 25 -6.67 2.71 9.32
C ALA A 25 -5.64 3.69 8.73
N ARG A 26 -5.88 4.17 7.50
CA ARG A 26 -5.03 5.16 6.83
C ARG A 26 -4.85 6.41 7.67
N THR A 27 -5.94 7.01 8.16
CA THR A 27 -5.88 8.22 8.99
C THR A 27 -5.06 8.00 10.26
N LYS A 28 -5.26 6.87 10.94
CA LYS A 28 -4.50 6.54 12.16
C LYS A 28 -3.02 6.33 11.89
N LEU A 29 -2.69 5.63 10.81
CA LEU A 29 -1.30 5.34 10.44
C LEU A 29 -0.60 6.60 9.94
N ASP A 30 -1.23 7.43 9.11
CA ASP A 30 -0.67 8.69 8.64
C ASP A 30 -0.34 9.64 9.83
N ASN A 31 -1.21 9.71 10.84
CA ASN A 31 -0.97 10.51 12.04
C ASN A 31 0.17 9.99 12.92
N ALA A 32 0.51 8.70 12.83
CA ALA A 32 1.60 8.09 13.60
C ALA A 32 2.93 8.06 12.83
N LEU A 33 2.90 8.22 11.52
CA LEU A 33 4.09 8.28 10.69
C LEU A 33 4.88 9.58 10.91
N PRO A 34 6.21 9.58 10.64
CA PRO A 34 6.99 10.81 10.56
C PRO A 34 6.40 11.79 9.56
N LYS A 35 6.55 13.09 9.83
CA LYS A 35 5.91 14.18 9.05
C LYS A 35 6.26 14.19 7.54
N ASP A 36 7.40 13.65 7.18
CA ASP A 36 7.88 13.56 5.81
C ASP A 36 7.33 12.34 5.04
N LEU A 37 6.70 11.40 5.75
CA LEU A 37 6.09 10.22 5.17
C LEU A 37 4.56 10.23 5.35
N ASN A 38 3.88 9.64 4.39
CA ASN A 38 2.50 9.19 4.50
C ASN A 38 2.44 7.69 4.21
N ILE A 39 1.29 7.06 4.41
CA ILE A 39 1.12 5.62 4.22
C ILE A 39 1.52 5.16 2.80
N SER A 40 1.24 5.94 1.77
CA SER A 40 1.61 5.60 0.39
C SER A 40 3.13 5.60 0.20
N SER A 41 3.83 6.62 0.70
CA SER A 41 5.30 6.71 0.66
C SER A 41 5.95 5.61 1.49
N PHE A 42 5.45 5.39 2.71
CA PHE A 42 5.91 4.32 3.58
C PHE A 42 5.72 2.93 2.94
N SER A 43 4.56 2.68 2.32
CA SER A 43 4.28 1.41 1.66
C SER A 43 5.26 1.12 0.52
N VAL A 44 5.64 2.13 -0.26
CA VAL A 44 6.66 1.98 -1.31
C VAL A 44 8.01 1.63 -0.71
N LEU A 45 8.46 2.33 0.34
CA LEU A 45 9.72 2.00 1.02
C LEU A 45 9.68 0.59 1.61
N ASN A 46 8.55 0.21 2.21
CA ASN A 46 8.36 -1.12 2.80
C ASN A 46 8.34 -2.23 1.74
N HIS A 47 7.87 -1.95 0.51
CA HIS A 47 7.90 -2.89 -0.61
C HIS A 47 9.32 -3.30 -1.01
N PHE A 48 10.30 -2.39 -0.84
CA PHE A 48 11.71 -2.68 -1.10
C PHE A 48 12.41 -3.37 0.09
N SER A 49 11.73 -3.54 1.22
CA SER A 49 12.31 -4.18 2.40
C SER A 49 12.68 -5.64 2.10
N GLY A 50 13.91 -5.98 2.37
CA GLY A 50 14.43 -7.33 2.16
C GLY A 50 14.78 -7.69 0.72
N THR A 51 14.68 -6.75 -0.23
CA THR A 51 15.10 -6.98 -1.62
C THR A 51 16.01 -5.87 -2.12
N LYS A 52 17.03 -6.25 -2.89
CA LYS A 52 17.85 -5.32 -3.68
C LYS A 52 17.33 -5.14 -5.11
N ALA A 53 16.21 -5.79 -5.44
CA ALA A 53 15.66 -5.78 -6.78
C ALA A 53 15.11 -4.39 -7.15
N GLU A 54 15.54 -3.88 -8.30
CA GLU A 54 14.99 -2.66 -8.87
C GLU A 54 13.60 -2.90 -9.48
N LYS A 55 12.75 -1.89 -9.42
CA LYS A 55 11.40 -1.91 -10.01
C LYS A 55 11.21 -0.72 -10.95
N THR A 56 10.37 -0.88 -11.95
CA THR A 56 9.91 0.26 -12.75
C THR A 56 8.72 0.94 -12.06
N PRO A 57 8.46 2.24 -12.32
CA PRO A 57 7.26 2.91 -11.83
C PRO A 57 5.96 2.19 -12.20
N LEU A 58 5.90 1.60 -13.39
CA LEU A 58 4.74 0.84 -13.83
C LEU A 58 4.54 -0.45 -13.03
N GLN A 59 5.62 -1.17 -12.72
CA GLN A 59 5.55 -2.36 -11.86
C GLN A 59 5.05 -2.00 -10.45
N LEU A 60 5.55 -0.89 -9.89
CA LEU A 60 5.08 -0.39 -8.59
C LEU A 60 3.60 0.00 -8.65
N ALA A 61 3.18 0.78 -9.65
CA ALA A 61 1.78 1.18 -9.81
C ALA A 61 0.84 -0.04 -9.87
N ARG A 62 1.23 -1.09 -10.60
CA ARG A 62 0.49 -2.35 -10.68
C ARG A 62 0.46 -3.08 -9.33
N SER A 63 1.60 -3.19 -8.63
CA SER A 63 1.68 -3.86 -7.33
C SER A 63 0.81 -3.19 -6.26
N PHE A 64 0.62 -1.88 -6.36
CA PHE A 64 -0.17 -1.10 -5.40
C PHE A 64 -1.60 -0.80 -5.90
N HIS A 65 -1.99 -1.28 -7.08
CA HIS A 65 -3.30 -1.02 -7.69
C HIS A 65 -3.67 0.47 -7.76
N VAL A 66 -2.67 1.30 -8.07
CA VAL A 66 -2.84 2.76 -8.22
C VAL A 66 -2.56 3.20 -9.65
N THR A 67 -3.00 4.41 -9.99
CA THR A 67 -2.70 5.01 -11.30
C THR A 67 -1.22 5.30 -11.43
N LYS A 68 -0.72 5.32 -12.67
CA LYS A 68 0.66 5.71 -12.98
C LYS A 68 0.99 7.11 -12.44
N GLY A 69 0.04 8.05 -12.53
CA GLY A 69 0.20 9.41 -12.01
C GLY A 69 0.36 9.45 -10.49
N ALA A 70 -0.49 8.73 -9.76
CA ALA A 70 -0.40 8.64 -8.29
C ALA A 70 0.95 8.03 -7.85
N MET A 71 1.39 6.96 -8.50
CA MET A 71 2.70 6.37 -8.22
C MET A 71 3.84 7.34 -8.54
N THR A 72 3.80 8.03 -9.68
CA THR A 72 4.81 9.03 -10.06
C THR A 72 4.92 10.13 -9.00
N ASN A 73 3.80 10.64 -8.49
CA ASN A 73 3.80 11.66 -7.43
C ASN A 73 4.48 11.14 -6.14
N THR A 74 4.17 9.91 -5.74
CA THR A 74 4.80 9.28 -4.58
C THR A 74 6.32 9.11 -4.77
N LEU A 75 6.75 8.63 -5.93
CA LEU A 75 8.17 8.43 -6.25
C LEU A 75 8.93 9.75 -6.32
N THR A 76 8.34 10.80 -6.92
CA THR A 76 8.95 12.14 -6.97
C THR A 76 9.19 12.71 -5.56
N LYS A 77 8.24 12.50 -4.65
CA LYS A 77 8.40 12.91 -3.25
C LYS A 77 9.54 12.13 -2.59
N LEU A 78 9.59 10.81 -2.73
CA LEU A 78 10.62 9.97 -2.14
C LEU A 78 12.03 10.26 -2.70
N GLU A 79 12.12 10.56 -4.00
CA GLU A 79 13.36 10.96 -4.66
C GLU A 79 13.88 12.29 -4.09
N LYS A 80 13.00 13.30 -3.94
CA LYS A 80 13.36 14.59 -3.33
C LYS A 80 13.86 14.46 -1.89
N LEU A 81 13.35 13.49 -1.14
CA LEU A 81 13.81 13.18 0.21
C LEU A 81 15.11 12.34 0.24
N GLY A 82 15.59 11.91 -0.92
CA GLY A 82 16.77 11.05 -1.01
C GLY A 82 16.54 9.61 -0.53
N TYR A 83 15.29 9.17 -0.43
CA TYR A 83 14.92 7.85 0.09
C TYR A 83 14.94 6.75 -0.98
N ILE A 84 14.93 7.13 -2.24
CA ILE A 84 15.08 6.22 -3.37
C ILE A 84 16.11 6.75 -4.36
N HIS A 85 16.71 5.83 -5.10
CA HIS A 85 17.51 6.12 -6.29
C HIS A 85 16.66 5.89 -7.53
N VAL A 86 16.74 6.82 -8.46
CA VAL A 86 16.08 6.74 -9.77
C VAL A 86 17.16 6.82 -10.83
N ARG A 87 17.23 5.82 -11.71
CA ARG A 87 18.16 5.81 -12.83
C ARG A 87 17.46 5.39 -14.12
N PRO A 88 17.99 5.76 -15.29
CA PRO A 88 17.55 5.17 -16.55
C PRO A 88 17.77 3.66 -16.58
N ASP A 89 16.93 2.94 -17.31
CA ASP A 89 17.18 1.54 -17.62
C ASP A 89 18.32 1.43 -18.64
N TRP A 90 19.25 0.49 -18.44
CA TRP A 90 20.40 0.32 -19.33
C TRP A 90 20.03 -0.08 -20.76
N ASN A 91 18.90 -0.78 -20.93
CA ASN A 91 18.43 -1.31 -22.20
C ASN A 91 17.39 -0.40 -22.89
N ASP A 92 16.75 0.50 -22.14
CA ASP A 92 15.73 1.42 -22.66
C ASP A 92 15.70 2.71 -21.82
N ALA A 93 16.40 3.73 -22.29
CA ALA A 93 16.53 5.02 -21.60
C ALA A 93 15.19 5.73 -21.31
N ARG A 94 14.10 5.32 -21.98
CA ARG A 94 12.74 5.84 -21.72
C ARG A 94 12.14 5.25 -20.44
N LYS A 95 12.71 4.16 -19.93
CA LYS A 95 12.28 3.51 -18.69
C LYS A 95 13.17 3.94 -17.54
N LYS A 96 12.57 4.01 -16.35
CA LYS A 96 13.30 4.29 -15.11
C LYS A 96 13.34 3.03 -14.24
N ARG A 97 14.43 2.90 -13.48
CA ARG A 97 14.62 1.89 -12.44
C ARG A 97 14.69 2.57 -11.10
N ILE A 98 13.93 2.02 -10.15
CA ILE A 98 13.78 2.53 -8.80
C ILE A 98 14.39 1.52 -7.84
N SER A 99 15.21 1.99 -6.92
CA SER A 99 15.73 1.21 -5.78
C SER A 99 15.69 2.06 -4.51
N ILE A 100 15.67 1.41 -3.36
CA ILE A 100 15.72 2.09 -2.07
C ILE A 100 17.16 2.53 -1.77
N SER A 101 17.33 3.73 -1.21
CA SER A 101 18.61 4.22 -0.70
C SER A 101 18.84 3.76 0.76
N GLN A 102 20.06 3.92 1.27
CA GLN A 102 20.32 3.68 2.70
C GLN A 102 19.45 4.59 3.59
N SER A 103 19.34 5.88 3.24
CA SER A 103 18.45 6.81 3.95
C SER A 103 16.98 6.38 3.89
N GLY A 104 16.54 5.78 2.79
CA GLY A 104 15.20 5.21 2.66
C GLY A 104 14.98 4.00 3.56
N ILE A 105 15.98 3.13 3.70
CA ILE A 105 15.94 2.01 4.64
C ILE A 105 15.81 2.53 6.08
N ASP A 106 16.61 3.53 6.44
CA ASP A 106 16.61 4.11 7.79
C ASP A 106 15.26 4.82 8.08
N ALA A 107 14.74 5.58 7.12
CA ALA A 107 13.42 6.22 7.21
C ALA A 107 12.29 5.20 7.36
N ARG A 108 12.34 4.10 6.59
CA ARG A 108 11.38 2.98 6.70
C ARG A 108 11.43 2.35 8.08
N ASN A 109 12.63 2.08 8.61
CA ASN A 109 12.81 1.46 9.91
C ASN A 109 12.33 2.37 11.05
N TYR A 110 12.57 3.67 10.94
CA TYR A 110 12.05 4.67 11.87
C TYR A 110 10.52 4.74 11.83
N ALA A 111 9.93 4.77 10.63
CA ALA A 111 8.49 4.76 10.44
C ALA A 111 7.83 3.50 11.05
N MET A 112 8.44 2.32 10.88
CA MET A 112 7.97 1.08 11.52
C MET A 112 7.90 1.20 13.05
N LYS A 113 8.93 1.79 13.67
CA LYS A 113 8.93 2.04 15.11
C LYS A 113 7.81 3.01 15.53
N SER A 114 7.57 4.05 14.72
CA SER A 114 6.55 5.06 15.00
C SER A 114 5.12 4.51 14.95
N ILE A 115 4.81 3.61 14.01
CA ILE A 115 3.48 3.01 13.87
C ILE A 115 3.24 1.82 14.80
N LYS A 116 4.30 1.20 15.34
CA LYS A 116 4.20 -0.01 16.17
C LYS A 116 3.19 0.13 17.32
N PRO A 117 3.17 1.21 18.14
CA PRO A 117 2.21 1.33 19.25
C PRO A 117 0.74 1.35 18.79
N ILE A 118 0.46 1.92 17.60
CA ILE A 118 -0.88 1.92 17.01
C ILE A 118 -1.29 0.52 16.59
N LEU A 119 -0.37 -0.20 15.91
CA LEU A 119 -0.63 -1.58 15.51
C LEU A 119 -0.89 -2.49 16.70
N GLU A 120 -0.10 -2.38 17.77
CA GLU A 120 -0.30 -3.14 19.01
C GLU A 120 -1.66 -2.88 19.64
N LYS A 121 -2.11 -1.63 19.70
CA LYS A 121 -3.45 -1.28 20.21
C LYS A 121 -4.58 -1.87 19.35
N ILE A 122 -4.42 -1.88 18.05
CA ILE A 122 -5.40 -2.47 17.12
C ILE A 122 -5.43 -3.99 17.32
N VAL A 123 -4.26 -4.64 17.33
CA VAL A 123 -4.15 -6.10 17.53
C VAL A 123 -4.80 -6.54 18.82
N GLN A 124 -4.51 -5.87 19.95
CA GLN A 124 -5.12 -6.20 21.24
C GLN A 124 -6.65 -6.22 21.21
N LYS A 125 -7.27 -5.34 20.41
CA LYS A 125 -8.73 -5.24 20.29
C LYS A 125 -9.33 -6.18 19.24
N THR A 126 -8.53 -6.61 18.27
CA THR A 126 -9.01 -7.34 17.08
C THR A 126 -8.33 -8.70 16.88
N ASP A 127 -7.61 -9.19 17.89
CA ASP A 127 -6.84 -10.45 17.79
C ASP A 127 -7.73 -11.63 17.35
N HIS A 128 -8.96 -11.68 17.82
CA HIS A 128 -9.94 -12.68 17.41
C HIS A 128 -10.38 -12.57 15.93
N LEU A 129 -10.19 -11.39 15.30
CA LEU A 129 -10.55 -11.11 13.90
C LEU A 129 -9.38 -11.28 12.92
N THR A 130 -8.15 -11.16 13.41
CA THR A 130 -6.94 -11.18 12.56
C THR A 130 -6.41 -12.59 12.27
N LYS A 131 -7.23 -13.61 12.53
CA LYS A 131 -6.89 -15.01 12.22
C LYS A 131 -6.65 -15.21 10.71
N LYS A 132 -5.81 -16.18 10.38
CA LYS A 132 -5.43 -16.53 8.99
C LYS A 132 -6.62 -16.66 8.03
N SER A 133 -7.81 -17.04 8.53
CA SER A 133 -9.03 -17.14 7.75
C SER A 133 -9.48 -15.81 7.14
N LEU A 134 -9.61 -14.73 7.93
CA LEU A 134 -10.05 -13.43 7.44
C LEU A 134 -9.13 -12.88 6.33
N LEU A 135 -7.81 -12.99 6.55
CA LEU A 135 -6.85 -12.55 5.53
C LEU A 135 -6.93 -13.40 4.25
N GLY A 136 -7.17 -14.72 4.40
CA GLY A 136 -7.38 -15.64 3.28
C GLY A 136 -8.64 -15.27 2.49
N ASP A 137 -9.74 -15.03 3.17
CA ASP A 137 -11.02 -14.66 2.56
C ASP A 137 -10.93 -13.32 1.81
N LEU A 138 -10.29 -12.32 2.41
CA LEU A 138 -10.06 -11.02 1.76
C LEU A 138 -9.15 -11.12 0.53
N ARG A 139 -8.13 -11.98 0.56
CA ARG A 139 -7.27 -12.23 -0.60
C ARG A 139 -8.04 -12.90 -1.74
N SER A 140 -8.82 -13.93 -1.43
CA SER A 140 -9.67 -14.62 -2.42
C SER A 140 -10.69 -13.67 -3.03
N PHE A 141 -11.30 -12.82 -2.21
CA PHE A 141 -12.24 -11.79 -2.67
C PHE A 141 -11.56 -10.79 -3.61
N ARG A 142 -10.40 -10.25 -3.24
CA ARG A 142 -9.60 -9.37 -4.10
C ARG A 142 -9.26 -10.02 -5.44
N GLU A 143 -8.75 -11.26 -5.44
CA GLU A 143 -8.40 -11.98 -6.65
C GLU A 143 -9.61 -12.21 -7.57
N SER A 144 -10.79 -12.41 -7.00
CA SER A 144 -12.03 -12.53 -7.78
C SER A 144 -12.39 -11.23 -8.50
N ILE A 145 -12.18 -10.08 -7.86
CA ILE A 145 -12.38 -8.76 -8.50
C ILE A 145 -11.33 -8.52 -9.59
N GLU A 146 -10.06 -8.86 -9.34
CA GLU A 146 -8.97 -8.68 -10.31
C GLU A 146 -9.15 -9.51 -11.59
N LYS A 147 -9.61 -10.76 -11.46
CA LYS A 147 -9.81 -11.70 -12.58
C LYS A 147 -11.01 -11.32 -13.43
N ASN A 148 -12.05 -10.77 -12.84
CA ASN A 148 -13.19 -10.22 -13.55
C ASN A 148 -12.79 -8.85 -14.10
N LYS A 149 -12.18 -8.82 -15.29
CA LYS A 149 -12.05 -7.57 -16.06
C LYS A 149 -13.45 -7.12 -16.42
N ILE A 150 -14.07 -6.32 -15.57
CA ILE A 150 -15.29 -5.57 -15.87
C ILE A 150 -14.90 -4.37 -16.71
#